data_515b1fc1eab0ba5971025db1722926d0
#
_entry.id   515b1fc1eab0ba5971025db1722926d0
#
_cell.length_a   1.000
_cell.length_b   1.000
_cell.length_c   1.000
_cell.angle_alpha   90.00
_cell.angle_beta   90.00
_cell.angle_gamma   90.00
#
_symmetry.space_group_name_H-M   'P 1'
#
loop_
_entity.id
_entity.type
_entity.pdbx_description
1 polymer ?
#
loop_
_entity_poly.entity_id
_entity_poly.type
_entity_poly.pdbx_seq_one_letter_code
_entity_poly.pdbx_strand_id
1 'polypeptide(L)'
;MGGVCRGWGKSTGEYAGAMTELKIHSQDVSEGPNRSGARAMLRAVGLTDEDFTKPQVGVVSAGNEVTPCNLTGPKLSEFAKAGVRDSGGVGLIFTTIAVSDGISMGHEGMRASLVSREVIADSVELVMHGERFDAMVSIAGCDKSLPGMLMAAARHNLPSVFLYGGSSLPGNYRGRDISIVDVFEGIG
;
A
#
# COMPACT_ATOMS: atom_id res chain seq x y z
N MET A 1 5.67 30.44 -5.99
CA MET A 1 5.26 30.26 -7.40
C MET A 1 4.31 29.08 -7.44
N GLY A 2 3.01 29.39 -7.57
CA GLY A 2 1.94 28.40 -7.53
C GLY A 2 1.69 27.83 -8.92
N GLY A 3 1.97 26.58 -9.13
CA GLY A 3 1.52 25.81 -10.27
C GLY A 3 0.20 25.10 -9.94
N VAL A 4 -0.91 25.69 -10.35
CA VAL A 4 -2.24 25.06 -10.29
C VAL A 4 -2.32 23.99 -11.35
N CYS A 5 -2.43 22.72 -10.95
CA CYS A 5 -2.85 21.66 -11.87
C CYS A 5 -4.28 21.96 -12.33
N ARG A 6 -4.43 22.48 -13.56
CA ARG A 6 -5.71 22.64 -14.23
C ARG A 6 -6.07 21.36 -14.96
N GLY A 7 -7.27 20.87 -14.67
CA GLY A 7 -8.09 20.19 -15.65
C GLY A 7 -8.18 18.68 -15.57
N TRP A 8 -8.95 18.19 -14.60
CA TRP A 8 -9.70 16.96 -14.78
C TRP A 8 -11.18 17.28 -14.49
N GLY A 9 -11.81 17.94 -15.45
CA GLY A 9 -13.23 18.27 -15.42
C GLY A 9 -14.02 17.23 -16.21
N LYS A 10 -14.33 16.08 -15.60
CA LYS A 10 -15.47 15.24 -16.02
C LYS A 10 -16.59 15.40 -15.00
N SER A 11 -17.83 15.40 -15.46
CA SER A 11 -19.00 15.57 -14.61
C SER A 11 -19.15 14.39 -13.64
N THR A 12 -19.66 14.62 -12.44
CA THR A 12 -19.88 13.60 -11.40
C THR A 12 -20.71 12.39 -11.89
N GLY A 13 -21.54 12.54 -12.91
CA GLY A 13 -22.35 11.47 -13.50
C GLY A 13 -21.55 10.50 -14.39
N GLU A 14 -20.51 10.96 -15.10
CA GLU A 14 -19.64 10.08 -15.90
C GLU A 14 -18.77 9.18 -15.04
N TYR A 15 -18.34 9.66 -13.87
CA TYR A 15 -17.58 8.85 -12.92
C TYR A 15 -18.43 7.77 -12.25
N ALA A 16 -19.71 8.04 -11.95
CA ALA A 16 -20.59 7.06 -11.30
C ALA A 16 -20.84 5.81 -12.15
N GLY A 17 -21.01 5.94 -13.47
CA GLY A 17 -21.12 4.81 -14.39
C GLY A 17 -19.83 4.01 -14.51
N ALA A 18 -18.68 4.70 -14.64
CA ALA A 18 -17.35 4.07 -14.71
C ALA A 18 -16.96 3.34 -13.41
N MET A 19 -17.41 3.83 -12.27
CA MET A 19 -17.12 3.21 -10.95
C MET A 19 -17.81 1.87 -10.76
N THR A 20 -19.03 1.69 -11.29
CA THR A 20 -19.74 0.40 -11.25
C THR A 20 -19.03 -0.65 -12.10
N GLU A 21 -18.42 -0.26 -13.21
CA GLU A 21 -17.61 -1.15 -14.06
C GLU A 21 -16.29 -1.56 -13.39
N LEU A 22 -15.78 -0.77 -12.42
CA LEU A 22 -14.56 -1.07 -11.67
C LEU A 22 -14.79 -2.01 -10.48
N LYS A 23 -16.04 -2.28 -10.11
CA LYS A 23 -16.41 -3.21 -9.03
C LYS A 23 -16.39 -4.65 -9.53
N ILE A 24 -15.19 -5.17 -9.76
CA ILE A 24 -14.97 -6.45 -10.46
C ILE A 24 -15.09 -7.64 -9.50
N HIS A 25 -14.54 -7.51 -8.30
CA HIS A 25 -14.41 -8.60 -7.32
C HIS A 25 -15.16 -8.33 -6.02
N SER A 26 -15.21 -7.07 -5.55
CA SER A 26 -15.82 -6.74 -4.27
C SER A 26 -17.33 -6.98 -4.22
N GLN A 27 -17.99 -7.16 -5.35
CA GLN A 27 -19.36 -7.69 -5.42
C GLN A 27 -19.49 -9.05 -4.71
N ASP A 28 -18.44 -9.87 -4.73
CA ASP A 28 -18.42 -11.19 -4.08
C ASP A 28 -18.57 -11.13 -2.56
N VAL A 29 -18.28 -9.99 -1.94
CA VAL A 29 -18.38 -9.78 -0.49
C VAL A 29 -19.47 -8.78 -0.09
N SER A 30 -19.96 -7.97 -1.03
CA SER A 30 -20.91 -6.89 -0.75
C SER A 30 -22.32 -7.11 -1.29
N GLU A 31 -22.54 -7.99 -2.28
CA GLU A 31 -23.82 -8.11 -2.96
C GLU A 31 -24.55 -9.43 -2.68
N GLY A 32 -25.89 -9.35 -2.75
CA GLY A 32 -26.79 -10.48 -2.56
C GLY A 32 -27.01 -10.89 -1.11
N PRO A 33 -28.11 -11.66 -0.83
CA PRO A 33 -28.53 -12.06 0.51
C PRO A 33 -27.50 -12.98 1.19
N ASN A 34 -26.82 -13.83 0.44
CA ASN A 34 -25.83 -14.78 0.94
C ASN A 34 -24.56 -14.12 1.46
N ARG A 35 -24.38 -12.80 1.22
CA ARG A 35 -23.21 -12.01 1.67
C ARG A 35 -23.52 -11.12 2.89
N SER A 36 -24.65 -11.35 3.54
CA SER A 36 -24.99 -10.62 4.77
C SER A 36 -23.95 -10.77 5.88
N GLY A 37 -23.34 -11.94 6.01
CA GLY A 37 -22.23 -12.16 6.96
C GLY A 37 -20.99 -11.35 6.64
N ALA A 38 -20.56 -11.32 5.38
CA ALA A 38 -19.43 -10.50 4.93
C ALA A 38 -19.70 -9.01 5.14
N ARG A 39 -20.91 -8.54 4.77
CA ARG A 39 -21.31 -7.14 5.05
C ARG A 39 -21.34 -6.80 6.52
N ALA A 40 -21.75 -7.73 7.38
CA ALA A 40 -21.72 -7.51 8.83
C ALA A 40 -20.29 -7.28 9.34
N MET A 41 -19.31 -8.05 8.86
CA MET A 41 -17.91 -7.87 9.17
C MET A 41 -17.37 -6.54 8.62
N LEU A 42 -17.70 -6.20 7.38
CA LEU A 42 -17.30 -4.94 6.75
C LEU A 42 -17.92 -3.72 7.47
N ARG A 43 -19.16 -3.85 8.00
CA ARG A 43 -19.74 -2.81 8.86
C ARG A 43 -18.97 -2.62 10.17
N ALA A 44 -18.47 -3.70 10.75
CA ALA A 44 -17.67 -3.62 11.98
C ALA A 44 -16.36 -2.85 11.79
N VAL A 45 -15.82 -2.80 10.56
CA VAL A 45 -14.67 -1.95 10.21
C VAL A 45 -15.07 -0.58 9.67
N GLY A 46 -16.36 -0.23 9.72
CA GLY A 46 -16.86 1.11 9.48
C GLY A 46 -17.51 1.37 8.12
N LEU A 47 -17.72 0.34 7.27
CA LEU A 47 -18.38 0.54 5.99
C LEU A 47 -19.89 0.73 6.15
N THR A 48 -20.46 1.58 5.31
CA THR A 48 -21.90 1.90 5.25
C THR A 48 -22.56 1.22 4.05
N ASP A 49 -23.90 1.34 3.95
CA ASP A 49 -24.64 0.84 2.79
C ASP A 49 -24.21 1.51 1.48
N GLU A 50 -23.88 2.78 1.54
CA GLU A 50 -23.36 3.51 0.38
C GLU A 50 -22.00 2.96 -0.08
N ASP A 51 -21.13 2.57 0.87
CA ASP A 51 -19.80 2.04 0.56
C ASP A 51 -19.88 0.68 -0.14
N PHE A 52 -20.92 -0.11 0.12
CA PHE A 52 -21.12 -1.38 -0.59
C PHE A 52 -21.44 -1.24 -2.08
N THR A 53 -21.79 -0.06 -2.53
CA THR A 53 -22.03 0.22 -3.96
C THR A 53 -20.77 0.61 -4.71
N LYS A 54 -19.66 0.90 -3.99
CA LYS A 54 -18.40 1.41 -4.52
C LYS A 54 -17.38 0.30 -4.69
N PRO A 55 -16.39 0.43 -5.60
CA PRO A 55 -15.25 -0.48 -5.67
C PRO A 55 -14.40 -0.37 -4.41
N GLN A 56 -13.90 -1.50 -3.95
CA GLN A 56 -13.03 -1.60 -2.77
C GLN A 56 -11.56 -1.67 -3.20
N VAL A 57 -10.75 -0.79 -2.67
CA VAL A 57 -9.33 -0.65 -3.02
C VAL A 57 -8.47 -1.01 -1.82
N GLY A 58 -7.62 -2.00 -1.97
CA GLY A 58 -6.62 -2.33 -0.97
C GLY A 58 -5.51 -1.28 -0.95
N VAL A 59 -5.32 -0.62 0.19
CA VAL A 59 -4.20 0.30 0.42
C VAL A 59 -3.19 -0.41 1.30
N VAL A 60 -2.11 -0.90 0.71
CA VAL A 60 -1.12 -1.70 1.42
C VAL A 60 0.18 -0.95 1.61
N SER A 61 0.76 -1.05 2.80
CA SER A 61 2.11 -0.54 3.07
C SER A 61 2.94 -1.54 3.87
N ALA A 62 4.27 -1.42 3.75
CA ALA A 62 5.21 -2.07 4.64
C ALA A 62 5.56 -1.18 5.85
N GLY A 63 4.65 -0.30 6.25
CA GLY A 63 4.83 0.67 7.32
C GLY A 63 5.05 0.00 8.69
N ASN A 64 6.16 0.34 9.34
CA ASN A 64 6.53 -0.19 10.65
C ASN A 64 7.62 0.69 11.31
N GLU A 65 7.94 0.42 12.56
CA GLU A 65 8.98 1.12 13.33
C GLU A 65 10.34 0.39 13.34
N VAL A 66 10.43 -0.80 12.73
CA VAL A 66 11.67 -1.60 12.72
C VAL A 66 12.56 -1.33 11.51
N THR A 67 12.04 -0.60 10.52
CA THR A 67 12.82 -0.18 9.34
C THR A 67 12.65 1.30 9.08
N PRO A 68 13.72 2.11 9.11
CA PRO A 68 13.60 3.57 8.95
C PRO A 68 12.98 4.00 7.63
N CYS A 69 13.20 3.26 6.55
CA CYS A 69 12.62 3.54 5.22
C CYS A 69 11.10 3.42 5.17
N ASN A 70 10.47 2.78 6.15
CA ASN A 70 9.02 2.51 6.15
C ASN A 70 8.25 3.31 7.22
N LEU A 71 8.93 4.18 7.98
CA LEU A 71 8.31 5.00 9.04
C LEU A 71 7.17 5.90 8.51
N THR A 72 7.27 6.36 7.25
CA THR A 72 6.26 7.21 6.62
C THR A 72 5.06 6.42 6.08
N GLY A 73 5.18 5.10 5.98
CA GLY A 73 4.18 4.21 5.39
C GLY A 73 2.77 4.42 5.94
N PRO A 74 2.55 4.40 7.27
CA PRO A 74 1.22 4.60 7.84
C PRO A 74 0.59 5.94 7.44
N LYS A 75 1.35 7.04 7.51
CA LYS A 75 0.88 8.37 7.13
C LYS A 75 0.53 8.44 5.63
N LEU A 76 1.36 7.87 4.77
CA LEU A 76 1.09 7.83 3.33
C LEU A 76 -0.14 6.97 3.01
N SER A 77 -0.38 5.89 3.77
CA SER A 77 -1.57 5.05 3.63
C SER A 77 -2.85 5.83 3.90
N GLU A 78 -2.86 6.70 4.91
CA GLU A 78 -4.03 7.54 5.21
C GLU A 78 -4.31 8.55 4.08
N PHE A 79 -3.27 9.15 3.50
CA PHE A 79 -3.43 10.02 2.34
C PHE A 79 -3.93 9.26 1.11
N ALA A 80 -3.40 8.06 0.85
CA ALA A 80 -3.86 7.21 -0.24
C ALA A 80 -5.33 6.80 -0.06
N LYS A 81 -5.71 6.39 1.16
CA LYS A 81 -7.11 6.08 1.50
C LYS A 81 -8.04 7.27 1.28
N ALA A 82 -7.61 8.48 1.67
CA ALA A 82 -8.38 9.70 1.43
C ALA A 82 -8.54 9.95 -0.08
N GLY A 83 -7.47 9.82 -0.88
CA GLY A 83 -7.51 9.96 -2.33
C GLY A 83 -8.43 8.95 -3.02
N VAL A 84 -8.44 7.69 -2.56
CA VAL A 84 -9.39 6.68 -3.03
C VAL A 84 -10.84 7.11 -2.77
N ARG A 85 -11.13 7.58 -1.55
CA ARG A 85 -12.47 8.07 -1.19
C ARG A 85 -12.87 9.28 -2.03
N ASP A 86 -11.98 10.24 -2.20
CA ASP A 86 -12.23 11.45 -2.98
C ASP A 86 -12.46 11.14 -4.47
N SER A 87 -11.94 10.00 -4.93
CA SER A 87 -12.19 9.44 -6.27
C SER A 87 -13.44 8.56 -6.35
N GLY A 88 -14.20 8.40 -5.27
CA GLY A 88 -15.46 7.64 -5.21
C GLY A 88 -15.32 6.15 -4.89
N GLY A 89 -14.14 5.66 -4.52
CA GLY A 89 -13.92 4.30 -4.06
C GLY A 89 -13.92 4.18 -2.53
N VAL A 90 -13.74 2.95 -2.03
CA VAL A 90 -13.56 2.63 -0.62
C VAL A 90 -12.14 2.11 -0.40
N GLY A 91 -11.29 2.89 0.23
CA GLY A 91 -9.94 2.49 0.60
C GLY A 91 -9.91 1.75 1.94
N LEU A 92 -9.36 0.54 1.96
CA LEU A 92 -9.13 -0.24 3.17
C LEU A 92 -7.64 -0.49 3.35
N ILE A 93 -7.10 -0.04 4.49
CA ILE A 93 -5.67 -0.13 4.80
C ILE A 93 -5.35 -1.49 5.41
N PHE A 94 -4.31 -2.13 4.90
CA PHE A 94 -3.66 -3.26 5.53
C PHE A 94 -2.14 -3.16 5.41
N THR A 95 -1.40 -3.99 6.13
CA THR A 95 0.05 -3.93 6.17
C THR A 95 0.68 -5.28 5.89
N THR A 96 1.91 -5.24 5.38
CA THR A 96 2.79 -6.40 5.26
C THR A 96 4.09 -6.14 6.02
N ILE A 97 4.95 -7.14 6.08
CA ILE A 97 6.24 -7.06 6.76
C ILE A 97 7.28 -6.25 5.98
N ALA A 98 8.36 -5.87 6.64
CA ALA A 98 9.62 -5.50 6.02
C ALA A 98 10.80 -5.96 6.87
N VAL A 99 11.92 -6.28 6.21
CA VAL A 99 13.22 -6.52 6.81
C VAL A 99 14.17 -5.47 6.29
N SER A 100 14.93 -4.83 7.18
CA SER A 100 15.92 -3.84 6.79
C SER A 100 17.25 -4.50 6.47
N ASP A 101 17.71 -4.40 5.23
CA ASP A 101 19.03 -4.89 4.83
C ASP A 101 20.14 -4.15 5.58
N GLY A 102 20.00 -2.85 5.79
CA GLY A 102 20.99 -2.05 6.52
C GLY A 102 21.14 -2.45 8.00
N ILE A 103 20.07 -2.95 8.63
CA ILE A 103 20.15 -3.49 10.01
C ILE A 103 20.66 -4.93 10.01
N SER A 104 20.27 -5.73 9.02
CA SER A 104 20.60 -7.17 8.94
C SER A 104 21.99 -7.45 8.40
N MET A 105 22.64 -6.47 7.79
CA MET A 105 23.93 -6.63 7.12
C MET A 105 25.04 -7.09 8.09
N GLY A 106 25.84 -8.06 7.66
CA GLY A 106 26.99 -8.55 8.40
C GLY A 106 26.68 -9.56 9.51
N HIS A 107 25.44 -9.99 9.68
CA HIS A 107 25.08 -11.02 10.66
C HIS A 107 24.00 -11.99 10.13
N GLU A 108 23.67 -13.01 10.93
CA GLU A 108 22.75 -14.10 10.56
C GLU A 108 21.37 -13.62 10.08
N GLY A 109 20.89 -12.49 10.58
CA GLY A 109 19.60 -11.90 10.18
C GLY A 109 19.50 -11.58 8.68
N MET A 110 20.64 -11.40 7.99
CA MET A 110 20.64 -11.11 6.54
C MET A 110 20.03 -12.25 5.72
N ARG A 111 19.99 -13.48 6.21
CA ARG A 111 19.34 -14.61 5.56
C ARG A 111 17.82 -14.42 5.43
N ALA A 112 17.20 -13.62 6.29
CA ALA A 112 15.79 -13.29 6.22
C ALA A 112 15.49 -12.24 5.14
N SER A 113 16.45 -11.43 4.74
CA SER A 113 16.26 -10.31 3.82
C SER A 113 15.65 -10.75 2.50
N LEU A 114 16.31 -11.61 1.75
CA LEU A 114 15.83 -12.03 0.42
C LEU A 114 14.49 -12.79 0.50
N VAL A 115 14.34 -13.63 1.51
CA VAL A 115 13.13 -14.41 1.75
C VAL A 115 11.93 -13.50 2.02
N SER A 116 12.15 -12.37 2.71
CA SER A 116 11.07 -11.41 3.02
C SER A 116 10.37 -10.88 1.78
N ARG A 117 11.03 -10.80 0.65
CA ARG A 117 10.44 -10.38 -0.62
C ARG A 117 9.27 -11.27 -1.04
N GLU A 118 9.46 -12.60 -0.98
CA GLU A 118 8.41 -13.57 -1.31
C GLU A 118 7.27 -13.51 -0.29
N VAL A 119 7.58 -13.43 0.99
CA VAL A 119 6.58 -13.32 2.07
C VAL A 119 5.74 -12.05 1.90
N ILE A 120 6.36 -10.93 1.53
CA ILE A 120 5.64 -9.69 1.22
C ILE A 120 4.68 -9.91 0.06
N ALA A 121 5.18 -10.46 -1.05
CA ALA A 121 4.36 -10.74 -2.23
C ALA A 121 3.19 -11.65 -1.91
N ASP A 122 3.44 -12.76 -1.23
CA ASP A 122 2.43 -13.75 -0.85
C ASP A 122 1.39 -13.15 0.10
N SER A 123 1.82 -12.41 1.13
CA SER A 123 0.89 -11.81 2.10
C SER A 123 -0.04 -10.79 1.46
N VAL A 124 0.48 -9.96 0.56
CA VAL A 124 -0.32 -8.97 -0.17
C VAL A 124 -1.30 -9.67 -1.12
N GLU A 125 -0.84 -10.65 -1.89
CA GLU A 125 -1.67 -11.41 -2.81
C GLU A 125 -2.82 -12.12 -2.07
N LEU A 126 -2.53 -12.76 -0.94
CA LEU A 126 -3.53 -13.45 -0.13
C LEU A 126 -4.62 -12.50 0.39
N VAL A 127 -4.25 -11.32 0.88
CA VAL A 127 -5.24 -10.34 1.36
C VAL A 127 -6.05 -9.77 0.20
N MET A 128 -5.39 -9.37 -0.89
CA MET A 128 -6.07 -8.85 -2.08
C MET A 128 -7.09 -9.84 -2.65
N HIS A 129 -6.72 -11.12 -2.71
CA HIS A 129 -7.58 -12.18 -3.21
C HIS A 129 -8.66 -12.57 -2.21
N GLY A 130 -8.32 -12.76 -0.94
CA GLY A 130 -9.23 -13.22 0.12
C GLY A 130 -10.35 -12.22 0.42
N GLU A 131 -10.01 -10.94 0.50
CA GLU A 131 -10.96 -9.85 0.75
C GLU A 131 -11.62 -9.31 -0.52
N ARG A 132 -11.26 -9.85 -1.69
CA ARG A 132 -11.85 -9.55 -3.00
C ARG A 132 -11.76 -8.07 -3.38
N PHE A 133 -10.58 -7.48 -3.21
CA PHE A 133 -10.33 -6.10 -3.65
C PHE A 133 -10.36 -5.97 -5.17
N ASP A 134 -10.82 -4.81 -5.66
CA ASP A 134 -10.94 -4.48 -7.09
C ASP A 134 -9.67 -3.83 -7.65
N ALA A 135 -8.91 -3.15 -6.80
CA ALA A 135 -7.68 -2.44 -7.16
C ALA A 135 -6.75 -2.32 -5.96
N MET A 136 -5.50 -1.92 -6.20
CA MET A 136 -4.48 -1.77 -5.17
C MET A 136 -3.75 -0.44 -5.25
N VAL A 137 -3.50 0.16 -4.09
CA VAL A 137 -2.45 1.18 -3.90
C VAL A 137 -1.40 0.60 -2.97
N SER A 138 -0.18 0.42 -3.46
CA SER A 138 0.93 -0.13 -2.69
C SER A 138 1.99 0.93 -2.38
N ILE A 139 2.47 0.94 -1.14
CA ILE A 139 3.43 1.92 -0.62
C ILE A 139 4.60 1.17 -0.01
N ALA A 140 5.78 1.34 -0.59
CA ALA A 140 6.99 0.66 -0.14
C ALA A 140 8.20 1.60 -0.14
N GLY A 141 9.14 1.37 0.77
CA GLY A 141 10.31 2.24 0.93
C GLY A 141 11.62 1.48 1.17
N CYS A 142 11.58 0.16 1.36
CA CYS A 142 12.75 -0.64 1.68
C CYS A 142 13.09 -1.65 0.57
N ASP A 143 14.33 -2.10 0.55
CA ASP A 143 14.98 -2.87 -0.51
C ASP A 143 14.16 -4.09 -0.99
N LYS A 144 13.59 -4.85 -0.07
CA LYS A 144 12.78 -6.05 -0.42
C LYS A 144 11.28 -5.77 -0.49
N SER A 145 10.80 -4.69 0.15
CA SER A 145 9.38 -4.33 0.06
C SER A 145 9.01 -3.77 -1.32
N LEU A 146 9.93 -3.07 -1.99
CA LEU A 146 9.73 -2.58 -3.36
C LEU A 146 9.42 -3.71 -4.33
N PRO A 147 10.32 -4.69 -4.56
CA PRO A 147 10.06 -5.78 -5.48
C PRO A 147 8.92 -6.70 -4.98
N GLY A 148 8.78 -6.92 -3.68
CA GLY A 148 7.68 -7.74 -3.14
C GLY A 148 6.30 -7.20 -3.49
N MET A 149 6.09 -5.90 -3.35
CA MET A 149 4.84 -5.23 -3.73
C MET A 149 4.58 -5.28 -5.25
N LEU A 150 5.64 -5.09 -6.05
CA LEU A 150 5.52 -5.19 -7.51
C LEU A 150 5.22 -6.62 -7.97
N MET A 151 5.80 -7.63 -7.30
CA MET A 151 5.48 -9.03 -7.56
C MET A 151 4.01 -9.34 -7.25
N ALA A 152 3.49 -8.87 -6.11
CA ALA A 152 2.08 -9.00 -5.78
C ALA A 152 1.19 -8.35 -6.85
N ALA A 153 1.49 -7.11 -7.24
CA ALA A 153 0.75 -6.41 -8.29
C ALA A 153 0.71 -7.19 -9.61
N ALA A 154 1.84 -7.78 -10.01
CA ALA A 154 1.93 -8.59 -11.22
C ALA A 154 1.15 -9.90 -11.12
N ARG A 155 1.13 -10.55 -9.93
CA ARG A 155 0.47 -11.84 -9.71
C ARG A 155 -1.05 -11.72 -9.71
N HIS A 156 -1.62 -10.75 -8.98
CA HIS A 156 -3.08 -10.60 -8.93
C HIS A 156 -3.67 -9.87 -10.15
N ASN A 157 -2.83 -9.18 -10.94
CA ASN A 157 -3.19 -8.55 -12.22
C ASN A 157 -4.43 -7.62 -12.15
N LEU A 158 -4.55 -6.87 -11.06
CA LEU A 158 -5.58 -5.85 -10.87
C LEU A 158 -5.02 -4.46 -11.15
N PRO A 159 -5.87 -3.45 -11.44
CA PRO A 159 -5.44 -2.07 -11.49
C PRO A 159 -4.65 -1.70 -10.23
N SER A 160 -3.40 -1.26 -10.42
CA SER A 160 -2.50 -1.03 -9.29
C SER A 160 -1.72 0.27 -9.46
N VAL A 161 -1.62 1.03 -8.37
CA VAL A 161 -0.73 2.19 -8.25
C VAL A 161 0.36 1.84 -7.25
N PHE A 162 1.61 2.03 -7.67
CA PHE A 162 2.78 1.84 -6.82
C PHE A 162 3.37 3.19 -6.42
N LEU A 163 3.51 3.42 -5.12
CA LEU A 163 4.14 4.61 -4.55
C LEU A 163 5.44 4.24 -3.84
N TYR A 164 6.54 4.82 -4.30
CA TYR A 164 7.79 4.79 -3.55
C TYR A 164 7.71 5.76 -2.38
N GLY A 165 7.79 5.24 -1.16
CA GLY A 165 7.62 5.99 0.08
C GLY A 165 8.81 6.86 0.48
N GLY A 166 9.87 6.88 -0.33
CA GLY A 166 11.10 7.60 -0.05
C GLY A 166 12.18 6.75 0.65
N SER A 167 13.34 7.34 0.85
CA SER A 167 14.46 6.76 1.56
C SER A 167 14.59 7.34 2.98
N SER A 168 15.49 6.77 3.77
CA SER A 168 15.85 7.31 5.09
C SER A 168 16.43 8.72 4.96
N LEU A 169 16.12 9.58 5.92
CA LEU A 169 16.78 10.88 6.02
C LEU A 169 18.26 10.68 6.36
N PRO A 170 19.14 11.57 5.91
CA PRO A 170 20.54 11.55 6.31
C PRO A 170 20.67 11.80 7.81
N GLY A 171 21.71 11.22 8.41
CA GLY A 171 22.19 11.59 9.73
C GLY A 171 23.06 12.85 9.64
N ASN A 172 23.42 13.40 10.79
CA ASN A 172 24.37 14.51 10.85
C ASN A 172 25.60 14.14 11.71
N TYR A 173 26.77 14.29 11.14
CA TYR A 173 28.03 14.12 11.85
C TYR A 173 28.92 15.36 11.68
N ARG A 174 29.21 16.04 12.77
CA ARG A 174 30.04 17.26 12.81
C ARG A 174 29.58 18.35 11.84
N GLY A 175 28.26 18.55 11.73
CA GLY A 175 27.67 19.56 10.85
C GLY A 175 27.58 19.17 9.37
N ARG A 176 27.91 17.91 9.02
CA ARG A 176 27.82 17.37 7.66
C ARG A 176 26.77 16.27 7.62
N ASP A 177 25.90 16.31 6.62
CA ASP A 177 24.95 15.23 6.38
C ASP A 177 25.68 14.00 5.87
N ILE A 178 25.34 12.85 6.47
CA ILE A 178 25.90 11.56 6.14
C ILE A 178 24.79 10.53 5.89
N SER A 179 25.05 9.65 4.92
CA SER A 179 24.19 8.50 4.62
C SER A 179 24.67 7.25 5.34
N ILE A 180 23.92 6.17 5.24
CA ILE A 180 24.35 4.85 5.73
C ILE A 180 25.62 4.35 5.01
N VAL A 181 25.83 4.75 3.75
CA VAL A 181 27.02 4.40 2.98
C VAL A 181 28.26 5.04 3.61
N ASP A 182 28.18 6.34 3.94
CA ASP A 182 29.29 7.04 4.63
C ASP A 182 29.66 6.38 5.97
N VAL A 183 28.65 5.81 6.67
CA VAL A 183 28.91 5.07 7.93
C VAL A 183 29.68 3.78 7.67
N PHE A 184 29.30 3.02 6.64
CA PHE A 184 30.02 1.79 6.27
C PHE A 184 31.44 2.08 5.77
N GLU A 185 31.62 3.12 4.97
CA GLU A 185 32.95 3.56 4.51
C GLU A 185 33.84 4.04 5.66
N GLY A 186 33.24 4.60 6.71
CA GLY A 186 33.97 5.06 7.89
C GLY A 186 34.47 3.93 8.83
N ILE A 187 34.02 2.68 8.62
CA ILE A 187 34.46 1.50 9.39
C ILE A 187 35.68 0.83 8.74
N GLY A 188 35.84 0.95 7.41
CA GLY A 188 36.97 0.40 6.64
C GLY A 188 38.14 1.35 6.57
#